data_0fe0a435fac211814d991ddb164596a1
#
_entry.id   0fe0a435fac211814d991ddb164596a1
#
_cell.length_a   1.000
_cell.length_b   1.000
_cell.length_c   1.000
_cell.angle_alpha   90.00
_cell.angle_beta   90.00
_cell.angle_gamma   90.00
#
_symmetry.space_group_name_H-M   'P 1'
#
loop_
_entity.id
_entity.type
_entity.pdbx_description
1 polymer ?
#
loop_
_entity_poly.entity_id
_entity_poly.type
_entity_poly.pdbx_seq_one_letter_code
_entity_poly.pdbx_strand_id
1 'polypeptide(L)'
;MHTGPLITFAQFVLCALFTIPSFLSPSAGPRALFLNRRAIPLRSWVVYTAYFVSVNLLNNWAFAYKISVPLHIILRSAGPVASMVIGYLYNGKRYSRGQIASVGMLTVGVAAAAIADAQSKGVSIYIDSDTADTATTVTGFTILALAMVLSAFQGIYADRLYATYGRDHWKEALFYSHALSLPLFLTSCPQLLGQWRVVASSPSLLSHLDSGWWVSSNALGGTAFSVLGRICQIEAVRALLTQLPVQVAYLAMNALTQYLCIRGVHLLSAKSSSLTVTIFLNVRKLVSLLLSIYLFGNHLAGGVLVGAALVFVGGGLYGFEGARLRRVAKKAQ
;
A
#
# COMPACT_ATOMS: atom_id res chain seq x y z
N MET A 1 5.28 -20.08 -8.45
CA MET A 1 4.65 -20.20 -7.11
C MET A 1 4.23 -18.82 -6.63
N HIS A 2 2.97 -18.65 -6.20
CA HIS A 2 2.50 -17.36 -5.68
C HIS A 2 2.94 -17.20 -4.21
N THR A 3 3.96 -16.41 -3.95
CA THR A 3 4.47 -16.09 -2.59
C THR A 3 3.68 -14.98 -1.88
N GLY A 4 2.60 -14.49 -2.48
CA GLY A 4 1.79 -13.38 -1.96
C GLY A 4 1.33 -13.54 -0.51
N PRO A 5 0.77 -14.68 -0.08
CA PRO A 5 0.36 -14.89 1.31
C PRO A 5 1.50 -14.75 2.32
N LEU A 6 2.69 -15.29 2.02
CA LEU A 6 3.87 -15.18 2.89
C LEU A 6 4.34 -13.73 3.02
N ILE A 7 4.37 -12.98 1.91
CA ILE A 7 4.73 -11.55 1.92
C ILE A 7 3.77 -10.78 2.82
N THR A 8 2.46 -10.97 2.64
CA THR A 8 1.44 -10.30 3.45
C THR A 8 1.55 -10.67 4.93
N PHE A 9 1.75 -11.96 5.23
CA PHE A 9 1.95 -12.42 6.60
C PHE A 9 3.19 -11.78 7.25
N ALA A 10 4.34 -11.78 6.57
CA ALA A 10 5.57 -11.16 7.07
C ALA A 10 5.40 -9.66 7.34
N GLN A 11 4.69 -8.95 6.45
CA GLN A 11 4.36 -7.53 6.63
C GLN A 11 3.50 -7.31 7.89
N PHE A 12 2.48 -8.15 8.11
CA PHE A 12 1.59 -8.03 9.27
C PHE A 12 2.31 -8.35 10.59
N VAL A 13 3.13 -9.40 10.59
CA VAL A 13 3.97 -9.76 11.75
C VAL A 13 4.92 -8.60 12.08
N LEU A 14 5.63 -8.06 11.10
CA LEU A 14 6.59 -6.99 11.34
C LEU A 14 5.91 -5.71 11.82
N CYS A 15 4.74 -5.35 11.25
CA CYS A 15 3.95 -4.21 11.70
C CYS A 15 3.48 -4.39 13.16
N ALA A 16 3.00 -5.58 13.53
CA ALA A 16 2.60 -5.89 14.90
C ALA A 16 3.81 -5.80 15.84
N LEU A 17 4.94 -6.44 15.51
CA LEU A 17 6.15 -6.46 16.32
C LEU A 17 6.72 -5.07 16.57
N PHE A 18 6.83 -4.22 15.53
CA PHE A 18 7.39 -2.88 15.68
C PHE A 18 6.46 -1.90 16.40
N THR A 19 5.17 -2.22 16.49
CA THR A 19 4.21 -1.40 17.22
C THR A 19 3.98 -1.86 18.66
N ILE A 20 4.18 -3.15 18.97
CA ILE A 20 4.05 -3.73 20.32
C ILE A 20 4.76 -2.90 21.42
N PRO A 21 6.03 -2.47 21.26
CA PRO A 21 6.73 -1.74 22.34
C PRO A 21 6.01 -0.46 22.79
N SER A 22 5.21 0.16 21.90
CA SER A 22 4.41 1.34 22.24
C SER A 22 3.20 1.02 23.12
N PHE A 23 2.83 -0.26 23.26
CA PHE A 23 1.66 -0.71 24.00
C PHE A 23 2.00 -1.62 25.18
N LEU A 24 3.26 -2.06 25.32
CA LEU A 24 3.67 -2.86 26.46
C LEU A 24 3.75 -2.01 27.73
N SER A 25 3.14 -2.51 28.79
CA SER A 25 3.24 -1.96 30.14
C SER A 25 3.32 -3.09 31.15
N PRO A 26 4.46 -3.22 31.86
CA PRO A 26 4.59 -4.20 32.92
C PRO A 26 3.53 -4.05 34.02
N SER A 27 3.06 -2.82 34.26
CA SER A 27 2.02 -2.51 35.26
C SER A 27 0.63 -3.02 34.90
N ALA A 28 0.36 -3.34 33.63
CA ALA A 28 -0.96 -3.83 33.19
C ALA A 28 -1.25 -5.29 33.61
N GLY A 29 -0.21 -6.06 33.95
CA GLY A 29 -0.31 -7.44 34.42
C GLY A 29 -0.69 -8.46 33.32
N PRO A 30 -0.60 -9.79 33.64
CA PRO A 30 -0.80 -10.86 32.65
C PRO A 30 -2.24 -10.97 32.14
N ARG A 31 -3.25 -10.58 32.94
CA ARG A 31 -4.66 -10.58 32.50
C ARG A 31 -4.94 -9.63 31.35
N ALA A 32 -4.17 -8.55 31.24
CA ALA A 32 -4.22 -7.60 30.13
C ALA A 32 -3.19 -7.89 29.03
N LEU A 33 -2.52 -9.07 29.06
CA LEU A 33 -1.41 -9.42 28.19
C LEU A 33 -0.29 -8.36 28.21
N PHE A 34 -0.08 -7.73 29.34
CA PHE A 34 0.87 -6.61 29.53
C PHE A 34 0.62 -5.42 28.56
N LEU A 35 -0.59 -5.29 28.01
CA LEU A 35 -0.93 -4.20 27.10
C LEU A 35 -1.55 -3.03 27.88
N ASN A 36 -1.15 -1.82 27.51
CA ASN A 36 -1.73 -0.58 28.01
C ASN A 36 -3.25 -0.53 27.75
N ARG A 37 -3.95 0.21 28.63
CA ARG A 37 -5.38 0.46 28.44
C ARG A 37 -5.61 1.18 27.10
N ARG A 38 -6.52 0.62 26.31
CA ARG A 38 -6.90 1.17 24.99
C ARG A 38 -7.69 2.47 25.16
N ALA A 39 -7.43 3.43 24.29
CA ALA A 39 -8.24 4.64 24.18
C ALA A 39 -9.54 4.38 23.41
N ILE A 40 -9.48 3.53 22.37
CA ILE A 40 -10.61 3.19 21.51
C ILE A 40 -11.08 1.75 21.84
N PRO A 41 -12.41 1.52 21.96
CA PRO A 41 -12.95 0.20 22.28
C PRO A 41 -12.52 -0.88 21.27
N LEU A 42 -12.21 -2.09 21.76
CA LEU A 42 -11.77 -3.20 20.91
C LEU A 42 -12.77 -3.54 19.79
N ARG A 43 -14.08 -3.46 20.10
CA ARG A 43 -15.15 -3.68 19.10
C ARG A 43 -14.99 -2.79 17.86
N SER A 44 -14.57 -1.53 18.07
CA SER A 44 -14.33 -0.60 16.95
C SER A 44 -13.13 -1.03 16.12
N TRP A 45 -12.09 -1.54 16.77
CA TRP A 45 -10.93 -2.09 16.06
C TRP A 45 -11.24 -3.39 15.32
N VAL A 46 -12.11 -4.24 15.87
CA VAL A 46 -12.58 -5.45 15.18
C VAL A 46 -13.33 -5.07 13.89
N VAL A 47 -14.25 -4.10 13.96
CA VAL A 47 -14.97 -3.62 12.77
C VAL A 47 -14.02 -2.99 11.75
N TYR A 48 -13.07 -2.16 12.21
CA TYR A 48 -12.06 -1.56 11.33
C TYR A 48 -11.20 -2.63 10.65
N THR A 49 -10.77 -3.65 11.42
CA THR A 49 -9.98 -4.78 10.92
C THR A 49 -10.78 -5.62 9.94
N ALA A 50 -12.07 -5.82 10.17
CA ALA A 50 -12.93 -6.53 9.22
C ALA A 50 -12.96 -5.83 7.85
N TYR A 51 -13.13 -4.50 7.80
CA TYR A 51 -12.98 -3.73 6.56
C TYR A 51 -11.59 -3.90 5.94
N PHE A 52 -10.54 -3.77 6.76
CA PHE A 52 -9.15 -3.85 6.31
C PHE A 52 -8.84 -5.20 5.66
N VAL A 53 -9.23 -6.30 6.31
CA VAL A 53 -9.02 -7.66 5.80
C VAL A 53 -9.86 -7.91 4.55
N SER A 54 -11.15 -7.52 4.56
CA SER A 54 -12.03 -7.70 3.41
C SER A 54 -11.50 -6.98 2.17
N VAL A 55 -11.05 -5.73 2.32
CA VAL A 55 -10.46 -4.96 1.22
C VAL A 55 -9.20 -5.65 0.68
N ASN A 56 -8.31 -6.13 1.56
CA ASN A 56 -7.10 -6.81 1.14
C ASN A 56 -7.41 -8.15 0.45
N LEU A 57 -8.35 -8.92 1.00
CA LEU A 57 -8.77 -10.20 0.44
C LEU A 57 -9.37 -10.03 -0.96
N LEU A 58 -10.32 -9.10 -1.11
CA LEU A 58 -10.97 -8.83 -2.41
C LEU A 58 -9.96 -8.32 -3.45
N ASN A 59 -9.04 -7.43 -3.06
CA ASN A 59 -8.00 -6.94 -3.96
C ASN A 59 -7.08 -8.07 -4.46
N ASN A 60 -6.72 -9.02 -3.59
CA ASN A 60 -5.90 -10.16 -3.97
C ASN A 60 -6.70 -11.18 -4.79
N TRP A 61 -7.97 -11.36 -4.45
CA TRP A 61 -8.85 -12.32 -5.13
C TRP A 61 -9.16 -11.91 -6.57
N ALA A 62 -9.23 -10.60 -6.83
CA ALA A 62 -9.43 -10.08 -8.18
C ALA A 62 -8.40 -10.59 -9.20
N PHE A 63 -7.16 -10.87 -8.78
CA PHE A 63 -6.14 -11.44 -9.67
C PHE A 63 -6.43 -12.89 -10.11
N ALA A 64 -7.30 -13.62 -9.40
CA ALA A 64 -7.72 -14.96 -9.82
C ALA A 64 -8.65 -14.93 -11.05
N TYR A 65 -9.19 -13.76 -11.41
CA TYR A 65 -10.16 -13.57 -12.49
C TYR A 65 -9.54 -12.97 -13.76
N LYS A 66 -8.29 -13.34 -14.08
CA LYS A 66 -7.57 -12.92 -15.28
C LYS A 66 -7.46 -11.39 -15.51
N ILE A 67 -7.57 -10.60 -14.46
CA ILE A 67 -7.35 -9.15 -14.55
C ILE A 67 -5.85 -8.89 -14.66
N SER A 68 -5.42 -8.22 -15.75
CA SER A 68 -4.03 -7.80 -15.89
C SER A 68 -3.62 -6.78 -14.81
N VAL A 69 -2.35 -6.78 -14.41
CA VAL A 69 -1.83 -5.84 -13.41
C VAL A 69 -2.09 -4.37 -13.81
N PRO A 70 -1.88 -3.94 -15.07
CA PRO A 70 -2.22 -2.58 -15.49
C PRO A 70 -3.70 -2.25 -15.29
N LEU A 71 -4.59 -3.14 -15.69
CA LEU A 71 -6.03 -2.96 -15.55
C LEU A 71 -6.47 -2.86 -14.09
N HIS A 72 -5.87 -3.69 -13.22
CA HIS A 72 -6.07 -3.59 -11.78
C HIS A 72 -5.64 -2.23 -11.21
N ILE A 73 -4.49 -1.67 -11.68
CA ILE A 73 -4.01 -0.34 -11.27
C ILE A 73 -4.97 0.75 -11.73
N ILE A 74 -5.44 0.67 -12.98
CA ILE A 74 -6.40 1.64 -13.58
C ILE A 74 -7.69 1.67 -12.76
N LEU A 75 -8.30 0.53 -12.50
CA LEU A 75 -9.54 0.44 -11.73
C LEU A 75 -9.36 0.98 -10.31
N ARG A 76 -8.28 0.60 -9.62
CA ARG A 76 -7.97 1.10 -8.27
C ARG A 76 -7.59 2.58 -8.24
N SER A 77 -7.30 3.22 -9.37
CA SER A 77 -7.09 4.67 -9.44
C SER A 77 -8.39 5.46 -9.23
N ALA A 78 -9.55 4.84 -9.42
CA ALA A 78 -10.86 5.42 -9.11
C ALA A 78 -11.19 5.46 -7.59
N GLY A 79 -10.30 4.98 -6.72
CA GLY A 79 -10.47 5.02 -5.27
C GLY A 79 -10.86 6.39 -4.70
N PRO A 80 -10.25 7.52 -5.10
CA PRO A 80 -10.67 8.86 -4.68
C PRO A 80 -12.09 9.21 -5.12
N VAL A 81 -12.51 8.77 -6.33
CA VAL A 81 -13.88 8.94 -6.82
C VAL A 81 -14.86 8.19 -5.92
N ALA A 82 -14.58 6.91 -5.64
CA ALA A 82 -15.39 6.11 -4.72
C ALA A 82 -15.47 6.75 -3.32
N SER A 83 -14.35 7.23 -2.78
CA SER A 83 -14.32 7.93 -1.49
C SER A 83 -15.15 9.22 -1.50
N MET A 84 -15.18 9.94 -2.64
CA MET A 84 -15.95 11.15 -2.83
C MET A 84 -17.46 10.86 -2.88
N VAL A 85 -17.83 9.86 -3.69
CA VAL A 85 -19.24 9.43 -3.83
C VAL A 85 -19.80 8.93 -2.50
N ILE A 86 -19.11 8.01 -1.84
CA ILE A 86 -19.54 7.48 -0.54
C ILE A 86 -19.51 8.56 0.55
N GLY A 87 -18.53 9.48 0.53
CA GLY A 87 -18.49 10.63 1.43
C GLY A 87 -19.67 11.57 1.26
N TYR A 88 -20.14 11.76 0.03
CA TYR A 88 -21.35 12.54 -0.26
C TYR A 88 -22.62 11.80 0.19
N LEU A 89 -22.80 10.56 -0.25
CA LEU A 89 -24.01 9.79 0.00
C LEU A 89 -24.22 9.42 1.48
N TYR A 90 -23.13 8.98 2.14
CA TYR A 90 -23.20 8.42 3.51
C TYR A 90 -22.89 9.43 4.60
N ASN A 91 -22.04 10.43 4.32
CA ASN A 91 -21.58 11.41 5.31
C ASN A 91 -22.07 12.84 5.01
N GLY A 92 -22.87 13.04 3.95
CA GLY A 92 -23.37 14.35 3.56
C GLY A 92 -22.29 15.37 3.19
N LYS A 93 -21.05 14.91 2.94
CA LYS A 93 -19.93 15.81 2.61
C LYS A 93 -20.17 16.47 1.27
N ARG A 94 -20.08 17.79 1.22
CA ARG A 94 -20.13 18.54 -0.03
C ARG A 94 -18.71 18.87 -0.49
N TYR A 95 -18.45 18.69 -1.76
CA TYR A 95 -17.16 18.95 -2.37
C TYR A 95 -17.25 20.14 -3.31
N SER A 96 -16.20 20.98 -3.35
CA SER A 96 -16.14 22.09 -4.28
C SER A 96 -15.90 21.58 -5.72
N ARG A 97 -16.25 22.40 -6.72
CA ARG A 97 -15.97 22.08 -8.13
C ARG A 97 -14.48 21.85 -8.36
N GLY A 98 -13.62 22.62 -7.68
CA GLY A 98 -12.17 22.44 -7.75
C GLY A 98 -11.70 21.06 -7.21
N GLN A 99 -12.29 20.60 -6.10
CA GLN A 99 -12.00 19.26 -5.57
C GLN A 99 -12.46 18.15 -6.53
N ILE A 100 -13.65 18.28 -7.13
CA ILE A 100 -14.18 17.30 -8.09
C ILE A 100 -13.28 17.23 -9.33
N ALA A 101 -12.93 18.39 -9.92
CA ALA A 101 -12.03 18.45 -11.07
C ALA A 101 -10.64 17.85 -10.75
N SER A 102 -10.09 18.16 -9.57
CA SER A 102 -8.81 17.59 -9.12
C SER A 102 -8.82 16.08 -9.03
N VAL A 103 -9.87 15.50 -8.46
CA VAL A 103 -10.03 14.03 -8.35
C VAL A 103 -10.21 13.40 -9.74
N GLY A 104 -10.94 14.03 -10.64
CA GLY A 104 -11.06 13.61 -12.04
C GLY A 104 -9.70 13.58 -12.74
N MET A 105 -8.93 14.66 -12.64
CA MET A 105 -7.56 14.74 -13.22
C MET A 105 -6.64 13.67 -12.65
N LEU A 106 -6.65 13.44 -11.34
CA LEU A 106 -5.86 12.40 -10.68
C LEU A 106 -6.21 11.02 -11.22
N THR A 107 -7.48 10.70 -11.33
CA THR A 107 -7.96 9.39 -11.79
C THR A 107 -7.57 9.16 -13.25
N VAL A 108 -7.83 10.13 -14.13
CA VAL A 108 -7.46 10.07 -15.54
C VAL A 108 -5.94 10.00 -15.71
N GLY A 109 -5.18 10.78 -14.94
CA GLY A 109 -3.73 10.80 -15.01
C GLY A 109 -3.09 9.46 -14.63
N VAL A 110 -3.55 8.81 -13.54
CA VAL A 110 -3.05 7.47 -13.17
C VAL A 110 -3.43 6.42 -14.23
N ALA A 111 -4.67 6.49 -14.75
CA ALA A 111 -5.12 5.58 -15.79
C ALA A 111 -4.27 5.74 -17.08
N ALA A 112 -4.05 6.98 -17.52
CA ALA A 112 -3.23 7.26 -18.71
C ALA A 112 -1.79 6.79 -18.53
N ALA A 113 -1.17 7.04 -17.38
CA ALA A 113 0.18 6.57 -17.06
C ALA A 113 0.27 5.03 -17.07
N ALA A 114 -0.70 4.34 -16.47
CA ALA A 114 -0.72 2.88 -16.42
C ALA A 114 -0.93 2.25 -17.81
N ILE A 115 -1.79 2.85 -18.65
CA ILE A 115 -2.00 2.41 -20.04
C ILE A 115 -0.72 2.57 -20.85
N ALA A 116 -0.08 3.75 -20.78
CA ALA A 116 1.13 4.03 -21.53
C ALA A 116 2.32 3.14 -21.09
N ASP A 117 2.46 2.85 -19.79
CA ASP A 117 3.46 1.92 -19.27
C ASP A 117 3.21 0.49 -19.76
N ALA A 118 1.95 0.02 -19.74
CA ALA A 118 1.59 -1.29 -20.25
C ALA A 118 1.87 -1.44 -21.75
N GLN A 119 1.51 -0.43 -22.55
CA GLN A 119 1.78 -0.42 -24.00
C GLN A 119 3.28 -0.44 -24.29
N SER A 120 4.09 0.35 -23.56
CA SER A 120 5.55 0.37 -23.75
C SER A 120 6.22 -0.96 -23.42
N LYS A 121 5.63 -1.77 -22.55
CA LYS A 121 6.08 -3.12 -22.18
C LYS A 121 5.49 -4.23 -23.05
N GLY A 122 4.69 -3.90 -24.06
CA GLY A 122 4.01 -4.88 -24.91
C GLY A 122 2.95 -5.71 -24.17
N VAL A 123 2.49 -5.24 -23.00
CA VAL A 123 1.45 -5.92 -22.22
C VAL A 123 0.08 -5.53 -22.80
N SER A 124 -0.65 -6.51 -23.34
CA SER A 124 -2.00 -6.28 -23.87
C SER A 124 -2.99 -5.98 -22.72
N ILE A 125 -3.82 -4.95 -22.92
CA ILE A 125 -4.89 -4.56 -21.99
C ILE A 125 -6.25 -5.11 -22.49
N TYR A 126 -6.23 -6.04 -23.46
CA TYR A 126 -7.46 -6.55 -24.07
C TYR A 126 -8.30 -7.36 -23.09
N ILE A 127 -9.59 -7.08 -23.12
CA ILE A 127 -10.62 -7.97 -22.56
C ILE A 127 -10.90 -8.97 -23.67
N ASP A 128 -10.57 -10.24 -23.42
CA ASP A 128 -10.83 -11.32 -24.39
C ASP A 128 -12.35 -11.42 -24.59
N SER A 129 -12.79 -11.37 -25.86
CA SER A 129 -14.21 -11.25 -26.22
C SER A 129 -14.96 -12.59 -26.23
N ASP A 130 -14.31 -13.70 -25.87
CA ASP A 130 -14.99 -14.98 -25.68
C ASP A 130 -15.97 -14.91 -24.51
N THR A 131 -17.19 -15.37 -24.70
CA THR A 131 -18.31 -15.24 -23.76
C THR A 131 -18.01 -15.79 -22.35
N ALA A 132 -17.23 -16.87 -22.26
CA ALA A 132 -16.78 -17.42 -20.98
C ALA A 132 -15.75 -16.54 -20.27
N ASP A 133 -14.88 -15.86 -20.99
CA ASP A 133 -13.86 -14.94 -20.44
C ASP A 133 -14.48 -13.59 -20.04
N THR A 134 -15.55 -13.16 -20.72
CA THR A 134 -16.30 -11.94 -20.37
C THR A 134 -16.91 -12.05 -18.98
N ALA A 135 -17.56 -13.15 -18.64
CA ALA A 135 -18.16 -13.37 -17.32
C ALA A 135 -17.10 -13.35 -16.21
N THR A 136 -15.95 -13.98 -16.45
CA THR A 136 -14.81 -13.99 -15.52
C THR A 136 -14.25 -12.58 -15.28
N THR A 137 -14.08 -11.82 -16.34
CA THR A 137 -13.58 -10.43 -16.30
C THR A 137 -14.56 -9.50 -15.56
N VAL A 138 -15.86 -9.60 -15.86
CA VAL A 138 -16.91 -8.83 -15.18
C VAL A 138 -16.94 -9.15 -13.68
N THR A 139 -16.78 -10.43 -13.30
CA THR A 139 -16.69 -10.83 -11.90
C THR A 139 -15.50 -10.16 -11.21
N GLY A 140 -14.32 -10.17 -11.84
CA GLY A 140 -13.13 -9.51 -11.30
C GLY A 140 -13.30 -8.00 -11.16
N PHE A 141 -13.96 -7.33 -12.10
CA PHE A 141 -14.29 -5.90 -11.99
C PHE A 141 -15.26 -5.63 -10.83
N THR A 142 -16.27 -6.47 -10.67
CA THR A 142 -17.23 -6.35 -9.56
C THR A 142 -16.54 -6.51 -8.21
N ILE A 143 -15.63 -7.46 -8.09
CA ILE A 143 -14.83 -7.67 -6.87
C ILE A 143 -13.98 -6.43 -6.56
N LEU A 144 -13.31 -5.84 -7.58
CA LEU A 144 -12.53 -4.63 -7.37
C LEU A 144 -13.38 -3.41 -7.03
N ALA A 145 -14.54 -3.26 -7.68
CA ALA A 145 -15.49 -2.19 -7.37
C ALA A 145 -15.97 -2.31 -5.91
N LEU A 146 -16.32 -3.52 -5.47
CA LEU A 146 -16.69 -3.80 -4.08
C LEU A 146 -15.54 -3.48 -3.11
N ALA A 147 -14.30 -3.86 -3.45
CA ALA A 147 -13.14 -3.53 -2.65
C ALA A 147 -12.94 -2.01 -2.51
N MET A 148 -13.17 -1.23 -3.58
CA MET A 148 -13.09 0.24 -3.53
C MET A 148 -14.18 0.85 -2.65
N VAL A 149 -15.42 0.36 -2.74
CA VAL A 149 -16.53 0.80 -1.90
C VAL A 149 -16.23 0.50 -0.42
N LEU A 150 -15.81 -0.72 -0.09
CA LEU A 150 -15.44 -1.09 1.28
C LEU A 150 -14.24 -0.27 1.79
N SER A 151 -13.26 0.03 0.93
CA SER A 151 -12.13 0.90 1.29
C SER A 151 -12.59 2.33 1.60
N ALA A 152 -13.56 2.86 0.86
CA ALA A 152 -14.15 4.16 1.15
C ALA A 152 -14.90 4.16 2.49
N PHE A 153 -15.68 3.12 2.80
CA PHE A 153 -16.32 2.95 4.11
C PHE A 153 -15.30 2.82 5.23
N GLN A 154 -14.24 2.04 5.05
CA GLN A 154 -13.14 1.93 6.01
C GLN A 154 -12.53 3.30 6.33
N GLY A 155 -12.27 4.12 5.30
CA GLY A 155 -11.74 5.47 5.48
C GLY A 155 -12.69 6.39 6.24
N ILE A 156 -13.98 6.36 5.93
CA ILE A 156 -15.01 7.13 6.65
C ILE A 156 -15.14 6.65 8.11
N TYR A 157 -15.08 5.35 8.32
CA TYR A 157 -15.13 4.76 9.65
C TYR A 157 -13.92 5.21 10.49
N ALA A 158 -12.72 5.21 9.91
CA ALA A 158 -11.53 5.76 10.55
C ALA A 158 -11.69 7.26 10.87
N ASP A 159 -12.19 8.06 9.94
CA ASP A 159 -12.46 9.49 10.15
C ASP A 159 -13.38 9.70 11.38
N ARG A 160 -14.43 8.88 11.54
CA ARG A 160 -15.36 8.93 12.67
C ARG A 160 -14.70 8.52 13.98
N LEU A 161 -13.91 7.45 13.98
CA LEU A 161 -13.17 7.01 15.17
C LEU A 161 -12.24 8.12 15.67
N TYR A 162 -11.47 8.72 14.78
CA TYR A 162 -10.56 9.81 15.14
C TYR A 162 -11.28 11.10 15.54
N ALA A 163 -12.47 11.36 15.00
CA ALA A 163 -13.31 12.49 15.43
C ALA A 163 -13.85 12.29 16.85
N THR A 164 -14.21 11.03 17.21
CA THR A 164 -14.82 10.70 18.51
C THR A 164 -13.80 10.54 19.63
N TYR A 165 -12.69 9.84 19.36
CA TYR A 165 -11.73 9.43 20.40
C TYR A 165 -10.42 10.22 20.37
N GLY A 166 -10.22 11.09 19.39
CA GLY A 166 -8.98 11.87 19.23
C GLY A 166 -8.06 11.33 18.14
N ARG A 167 -7.27 12.22 17.59
CA ARG A 167 -6.42 11.97 16.38
C ARG A 167 -5.05 11.38 16.73
N ASP A 168 -4.69 11.29 18.00
CA ASP A 168 -3.37 10.81 18.41
C ASP A 168 -3.29 9.27 18.51
N HIS A 169 -4.44 8.57 18.38
CA HIS A 169 -4.54 7.12 18.54
C HIS A 169 -4.28 6.31 17.25
N TRP A 170 -3.59 6.92 16.26
CA TRP A 170 -3.25 6.23 14.99
C TRP A 170 -2.36 4.99 15.18
N LYS A 171 -1.55 4.95 16.24
CA LYS A 171 -0.74 3.78 16.57
C LYS A 171 -1.60 2.58 16.98
N GLU A 172 -2.73 2.82 17.68
CA GLU A 172 -3.69 1.76 17.99
C GLU A 172 -4.29 1.17 16.71
N ALA A 173 -4.67 2.01 15.73
CA ALA A 173 -5.17 1.56 14.45
C ALA A 173 -4.14 0.69 13.71
N LEU A 174 -2.87 1.12 13.69
CA LEU A 174 -1.79 0.37 13.08
C LEU A 174 -1.58 -0.98 13.78
N PHE A 175 -1.51 -1.02 15.10
CA PHE A 175 -1.30 -2.24 15.87
C PHE A 175 -2.48 -3.20 15.73
N TYR A 176 -3.70 -2.76 16.08
CA TYR A 176 -4.87 -3.65 16.12
C TYR A 176 -5.28 -4.15 14.75
N SER A 177 -5.18 -3.35 13.68
CA SER A 177 -5.51 -3.82 12.32
C SER A 177 -4.61 -4.98 11.88
N HIS A 178 -3.33 -4.96 12.24
CA HIS A 178 -2.40 -6.01 11.86
C HIS A 178 -2.45 -7.19 12.85
N ALA A 179 -2.41 -6.92 14.16
CA ALA A 179 -2.43 -7.97 15.18
C ALA A 179 -3.72 -8.83 15.15
N LEU A 180 -4.89 -8.19 15.02
CA LEU A 180 -6.17 -8.91 14.91
C LEU A 180 -6.33 -9.67 13.60
N SER A 181 -5.55 -9.32 12.56
CA SER A 181 -5.56 -10.06 11.30
C SER A 181 -4.68 -11.31 11.31
N LEU A 182 -3.69 -11.41 12.21
CA LEU A 182 -2.76 -12.55 12.26
C LEU A 182 -3.44 -13.91 12.44
N PRO A 183 -4.45 -14.07 13.31
CA PRO A 183 -5.13 -15.35 13.49
C PRO A 183 -5.76 -15.90 12.20
N LEU A 184 -6.13 -15.03 11.25
CA LEU A 184 -6.73 -15.47 9.98
C LEU A 184 -5.74 -16.24 9.10
N PHE A 185 -4.44 -16.05 9.30
CA PHE A 185 -3.39 -16.79 8.57
C PHE A 185 -3.19 -18.22 9.10
N LEU A 186 -3.78 -18.59 10.24
CA LEU A 186 -3.69 -19.94 10.78
C LEU A 186 -4.28 -20.98 9.82
N THR A 187 -5.33 -20.62 9.09
CA THR A 187 -5.95 -21.47 8.07
C THR A 187 -5.01 -21.76 6.89
N SER A 188 -4.07 -20.86 6.63
CA SER A 188 -3.10 -20.95 5.53
C SER A 188 -1.71 -21.42 6.00
N CYS A 189 -1.57 -21.87 7.25
CA CYS A 189 -0.29 -22.24 7.84
C CYS A 189 0.52 -23.26 7.00
N PRO A 190 -0.07 -24.36 6.47
CA PRO A 190 0.67 -25.31 5.62
C PRO A 190 1.25 -24.64 4.36
N GLN A 191 0.46 -23.76 3.73
CA GLN A 191 0.90 -23.00 2.55
C GLN A 191 2.03 -22.04 2.89
N LEU A 192 1.94 -21.31 4.01
CA LEU A 192 2.98 -20.40 4.49
C LEU A 192 4.30 -21.14 4.76
N LEU A 193 4.23 -22.29 5.41
CA LEU A 193 5.41 -23.13 5.68
C LEU A 193 6.05 -23.63 4.38
N GLY A 194 5.25 -24.05 3.39
CA GLY A 194 5.76 -24.44 2.08
C GLY A 194 6.45 -23.30 1.36
N GLN A 195 5.85 -22.11 1.35
CA GLN A 195 6.45 -20.91 0.76
C GLN A 195 7.72 -20.48 1.50
N TRP A 196 7.72 -20.54 2.84
CA TRP A 196 8.90 -20.23 3.64
C TRP A 196 10.08 -21.15 3.33
N ARG A 197 9.86 -22.47 3.19
CA ARG A 197 10.92 -23.41 2.82
C ARG A 197 11.57 -23.04 1.49
N VAL A 198 10.78 -22.66 0.48
CA VAL A 198 11.30 -22.23 -0.82
C VAL A 198 12.10 -20.92 -0.71
N VAL A 199 11.61 -19.95 0.06
CA VAL A 199 12.31 -18.68 0.29
C VAL A 199 13.61 -18.89 1.06
N ALA A 200 13.59 -19.74 2.09
CA ALA A 200 14.75 -20.05 2.91
C ALA A 200 15.81 -20.89 2.19
N SER A 201 15.44 -21.67 1.16
CA SER A 201 16.39 -22.45 0.34
C SER A 201 17.01 -21.66 -0.82
N SER A 202 16.77 -20.35 -0.93
CA SER A 202 17.38 -19.53 -1.95
C SER A 202 18.90 -19.34 -1.72
N PRO A 203 19.68 -19.03 -2.78
CA PRO A 203 21.11 -18.78 -2.66
C PRO A 203 21.43 -17.71 -1.61
N SER A 204 22.67 -17.70 -1.10
CA SER A 204 23.09 -16.71 -0.13
C SER A 204 23.12 -15.31 -0.74
N LEU A 205 22.88 -14.30 0.10
CA LEU A 205 22.91 -12.90 -0.34
C LEU A 205 24.32 -12.52 -0.84
N LEU A 206 25.37 -13.05 -0.23
CA LEU A 206 26.75 -12.80 -0.66
C LEU A 206 26.99 -13.31 -2.09
N SER A 207 26.60 -14.55 -2.40
CA SER A 207 26.77 -15.11 -3.76
C SER A 207 25.99 -14.34 -4.82
N HIS A 208 24.85 -13.76 -4.44
CA HIS A 208 24.06 -12.91 -5.32
C HIS A 208 24.70 -11.55 -5.55
N LEU A 209 25.36 -10.96 -4.54
CA LEU A 209 26.13 -9.73 -4.68
C LEU A 209 27.36 -9.94 -5.55
N ASP A 210 28.07 -11.06 -5.39
CA ASP A 210 29.27 -11.40 -6.17
C ASP A 210 28.96 -11.68 -7.65
N SER A 211 27.74 -12.05 -8.00
CA SER A 211 27.31 -12.31 -9.39
C SER A 211 27.25 -11.07 -10.30
N GLY A 212 27.62 -9.89 -9.79
CA GLY A 212 27.74 -8.67 -10.58
C GLY A 212 26.43 -8.04 -11.05
N TRP A 213 25.28 -8.54 -10.57
CA TRP A 213 23.95 -8.00 -10.92
C TRP A 213 23.83 -6.50 -10.64
N TRP A 214 24.51 -6.01 -9.61
CA TRP A 214 24.55 -4.60 -9.21
C TRP A 214 25.30 -3.69 -10.17
N VAL A 215 26.27 -4.25 -10.93
CA VAL A 215 27.10 -3.49 -11.88
C VAL A 215 26.30 -3.08 -13.11
N SER A 216 25.29 -3.86 -13.45
CA SER A 216 24.40 -3.58 -14.60
C SER A 216 23.35 -2.49 -14.30
N SER A 217 23.07 -2.19 -13.04
CA SER A 217 22.12 -1.13 -12.67
C SER A 217 22.88 0.18 -12.42
N ASN A 218 22.75 1.14 -13.33
CA ASN A 218 23.27 2.52 -13.18
C ASN A 218 22.67 3.28 -11.98
N ALA A 219 21.93 2.61 -11.11
CA ALA A 219 21.11 3.19 -10.05
C ALA A 219 21.89 3.62 -8.80
N LEU A 220 23.10 3.07 -8.57
CA LEU A 220 23.91 3.42 -7.40
C LEU A 220 25.20 4.06 -7.88
N GLY A 221 25.36 5.37 -7.63
CA GLY A 221 26.59 6.09 -7.95
C GLY A 221 27.81 5.40 -7.33
N GLY A 222 29.01 5.51 -7.97
CA GLY A 222 30.24 4.83 -7.60
C GLY A 222 30.66 4.96 -6.12
N THR A 223 30.23 6.02 -5.43
CA THR A 223 30.49 6.22 -3.98
C THR A 223 29.67 5.28 -3.08
N ALA A 224 28.41 5.02 -3.40
CA ALA A 224 27.59 4.07 -2.65
C ALA A 224 28.11 2.64 -2.82
N PHE A 225 28.60 2.32 -4.01
CA PHE A 225 29.21 1.02 -4.31
C PHE A 225 30.52 0.78 -3.53
N SER A 226 31.38 1.80 -3.42
CA SER A 226 32.61 1.69 -2.65
C SER A 226 32.37 1.54 -1.14
N VAL A 227 31.35 2.20 -0.60
CA VAL A 227 30.94 2.06 0.80
C VAL A 227 30.38 0.66 1.06
N LEU A 228 29.51 0.17 0.18
CA LEU A 228 28.95 -1.19 0.30
C LEU A 228 30.05 -2.25 0.23
N GLY A 229 31.01 -2.11 -0.70
CA GLY A 229 32.17 -2.98 -0.81
C GLY A 229 33.02 -3.03 0.47
N ARG A 230 33.28 -1.88 1.11
CA ARG A 230 33.97 -1.82 2.40
C ARG A 230 33.20 -2.49 3.53
N ILE A 231 31.89 -2.31 3.58
CA ILE A 231 31.04 -2.95 4.59
C ILE A 231 31.04 -4.47 4.41
N CYS A 232 31.00 -4.97 3.19
CA CYS A 232 31.06 -6.40 2.88
C CYS A 232 32.41 -7.05 3.20
N GLN A 233 33.50 -6.28 3.42
CA GLN A 233 34.80 -6.77 3.84
C GLN A 233 34.89 -7.03 5.34
N ILE A 234 33.95 -6.52 6.15
CA ILE A 234 33.89 -6.80 7.59
C ILE A 234 33.50 -8.27 7.78
N GLU A 235 34.36 -9.06 8.45
CA GLU A 235 34.13 -10.52 8.62
C GLU A 235 32.77 -10.88 9.20
N ALA A 236 32.31 -10.15 10.21
CA ALA A 236 31.01 -10.38 10.82
C ALA A 236 29.84 -10.14 9.82
N VAL A 237 29.95 -9.10 8.97
CA VAL A 237 28.96 -8.80 7.93
C VAL A 237 29.02 -9.86 6.85
N ARG A 238 30.22 -10.25 6.42
CA ARG A 238 30.43 -11.31 5.42
C ARG A 238 29.84 -12.64 5.86
N ALA A 239 30.08 -13.05 7.10
CA ALA A 239 29.50 -14.25 7.69
C ALA A 239 27.96 -14.20 7.70
N LEU A 240 27.37 -13.05 8.07
CA LEU A 240 25.93 -12.84 8.03
C LEU A 240 25.38 -12.94 6.59
N LEU A 241 26.02 -12.27 5.63
CA LEU A 241 25.60 -12.27 4.21
C LEU A 241 25.74 -13.66 3.56
N THR A 242 26.68 -14.49 4.02
CA THR A 242 26.84 -15.86 3.55
C THR A 242 25.72 -16.77 4.04
N GLN A 243 25.22 -16.55 5.26
CA GLN A 243 24.15 -17.38 5.85
C GLN A 243 22.75 -16.89 5.47
N LEU A 244 22.60 -15.61 5.10
CA LEU A 244 21.30 -15.01 4.80
C LEU A 244 20.84 -15.35 3.37
N PRO A 245 19.73 -16.09 3.17
CA PRO A 245 19.19 -16.34 1.84
C PRO A 245 18.70 -15.03 1.20
N VAL A 246 18.98 -14.84 -0.08
CA VAL A 246 18.67 -13.60 -0.80
C VAL A 246 17.17 -13.27 -0.77
N GLN A 247 16.29 -14.28 -0.91
CA GLN A 247 14.84 -14.04 -0.87
C GLN A 247 14.35 -13.68 0.52
N VAL A 248 15.01 -14.16 1.59
CA VAL A 248 14.70 -13.74 2.97
C VAL A 248 15.09 -12.27 3.18
N ALA A 249 16.23 -11.84 2.65
CA ALA A 249 16.62 -10.43 2.69
C ALA A 249 15.63 -9.53 1.95
N TYR A 250 15.16 -9.94 0.76
CA TYR A 250 14.13 -9.21 0.01
C TYR A 250 12.80 -9.18 0.75
N LEU A 251 12.39 -10.28 1.39
CA LEU A 251 11.18 -10.35 2.20
C LEU A 251 11.25 -9.38 3.39
N ALA A 252 12.38 -9.37 4.11
CA ALA A 252 12.62 -8.47 5.23
C ALA A 252 12.60 -7.00 4.79
N MET A 253 13.29 -6.66 3.68
CA MET A 253 13.29 -5.30 3.12
C MET A 253 11.89 -4.87 2.67
N ASN A 254 11.15 -5.77 2.01
CA ASN A 254 9.77 -5.53 1.61
C ASN A 254 8.87 -5.26 2.84
N ALA A 255 8.97 -6.09 3.88
CA ALA A 255 8.18 -5.93 5.10
C ALA A 255 8.53 -4.62 5.84
N LEU A 256 9.82 -4.23 5.89
CA LEU A 256 10.28 -2.99 6.50
C LEU A 256 9.77 -1.75 5.74
N THR A 257 9.92 -1.74 4.42
CA THR A 257 9.43 -0.63 3.59
C THR A 257 7.91 -0.51 3.65
N GLN A 258 7.20 -1.63 3.69
CA GLN A 258 5.75 -1.64 3.89
C GLN A 258 5.37 -1.10 5.28
N TYR A 259 6.08 -1.48 6.35
CA TYR A 259 5.85 -0.91 7.69
C TYR A 259 5.99 0.60 7.70
N LEU A 260 7.06 1.15 7.11
CA LEU A 260 7.27 2.59 7.02
C LEU A 260 6.14 3.28 6.23
N CYS A 261 5.72 2.67 5.13
CA CYS A 261 4.60 3.17 4.32
C CYS A 261 3.29 3.18 5.08
N ILE A 262 2.88 2.05 5.69
CA ILE A 262 1.59 1.94 6.37
C ILE A 262 1.54 2.80 7.65
N ARG A 263 2.67 2.94 8.34
CA ARG A 263 2.82 3.89 9.45
C ARG A 263 2.52 5.32 9.00
N GLY A 264 3.08 5.73 7.85
CA GLY A 264 2.79 7.04 7.24
C GLY A 264 1.32 7.19 6.86
N VAL A 265 0.69 6.15 6.31
CA VAL A 265 -0.74 6.14 5.95
C VAL A 265 -1.63 6.31 7.17
N HIS A 266 -1.39 5.58 8.27
CA HIS A 266 -2.16 5.72 9.50
C HIS A 266 -1.99 7.10 10.15
N LEU A 267 -0.76 7.64 10.16
CA LEU A 267 -0.50 9.00 10.63
C LEU A 267 -1.24 10.05 9.79
N LEU A 268 -1.22 9.91 8.46
CA LEU A 268 -1.94 10.78 7.54
C LEU A 268 -3.45 10.66 7.72
N SER A 269 -3.98 9.44 7.89
CA SER A 269 -5.40 9.17 8.13
C SER A 269 -5.90 9.83 9.43
N ALA A 270 -5.07 9.85 10.47
CA ALA A 270 -5.41 10.55 11.70
C ALA A 270 -5.43 12.08 11.55
N LYS A 271 -4.61 12.65 10.67
CA LYS A 271 -4.45 14.11 10.54
C LYS A 271 -5.23 14.73 9.38
N SER A 272 -5.74 13.92 8.47
CA SER A 272 -6.45 14.40 7.27
C SER A 272 -7.70 13.56 7.00
N SER A 273 -8.50 13.98 6.01
CA SER A 273 -9.69 13.23 5.60
C SER A 273 -9.33 11.96 4.81
N SER A 274 -10.22 10.97 4.82
CA SER A 274 -10.09 9.73 4.04
C SER A 274 -9.87 9.99 2.54
N LEU A 275 -10.54 11.01 1.98
CA LEU A 275 -10.31 11.43 0.59
C LEU A 275 -8.88 11.90 0.36
N THR A 276 -8.32 12.71 1.26
CA THR A 276 -6.92 13.16 1.18
C THR A 276 -5.96 11.97 1.19
N VAL A 277 -6.21 10.99 2.06
CA VAL A 277 -5.39 9.75 2.12
C VAL A 277 -5.42 9.01 0.79
N THR A 278 -6.60 8.81 0.18
CA THR A 278 -6.71 8.10 -1.11
C THR A 278 -6.02 8.83 -2.25
N ILE A 279 -6.04 10.17 -2.24
CA ILE A 279 -5.30 11.00 -3.20
C ILE A 279 -3.79 10.78 -3.04
N PHE A 280 -3.27 10.86 -1.82
CA PHE A 280 -1.85 10.60 -1.55
C PHE A 280 -1.43 9.18 -1.97
N LEU A 281 -2.27 8.19 -1.75
CA LEU A 281 -2.01 6.82 -2.20
C LEU A 281 -1.95 6.70 -3.73
N ASN A 282 -2.73 7.48 -4.48
CA ASN A 282 -2.64 7.51 -5.93
C ASN A 282 -1.36 8.23 -6.41
N VAL A 283 -1.01 9.36 -5.81
CA VAL A 283 0.27 10.04 -6.10
C VAL A 283 1.46 9.11 -5.81
N ARG A 284 1.43 8.38 -4.69
CA ARG A 284 2.45 7.37 -4.35
C ARG A 284 2.60 6.30 -5.42
N LYS A 285 1.49 5.79 -5.98
CA LYS A 285 1.54 4.77 -7.05
C LYS A 285 2.29 5.29 -8.27
N LEU A 286 2.02 6.53 -8.67
CA LEU A 286 2.71 7.16 -9.78
C LEU A 286 4.19 7.38 -9.50
N VAL A 287 4.53 7.92 -8.30
CA VAL A 287 5.93 8.09 -7.89
C VAL A 287 6.67 6.76 -7.91
N SER A 288 6.04 5.68 -7.42
CA SER A 288 6.62 4.33 -7.48
C SER A 288 6.83 3.83 -8.91
N LEU A 289 5.90 4.14 -9.82
CA LEU A 289 6.03 3.79 -11.23
C LEU A 289 7.21 4.53 -11.88
N LEU A 290 7.30 5.84 -11.70
CA LEU A 290 8.40 6.66 -12.22
C LEU A 290 9.75 6.23 -11.67
N LEU A 291 9.81 5.96 -10.36
CA LEU A 291 11.02 5.47 -9.71
C LEU A 291 11.43 4.09 -10.24
N SER A 292 10.47 3.20 -10.46
CA SER A 292 10.72 1.88 -11.06
C SER A 292 11.28 2.01 -12.47
N ILE A 293 10.71 2.88 -13.31
CA ILE A 293 11.21 3.12 -14.66
C ILE A 293 12.66 3.64 -14.63
N TYR A 294 12.94 4.58 -13.74
CA TYR A 294 14.28 5.16 -13.57
C TYR A 294 15.31 4.13 -13.07
N LEU A 295 14.97 3.38 -12.01
CA LEU A 295 15.89 2.43 -11.38
C LEU A 295 16.22 1.23 -12.26
N PHE A 296 15.25 0.74 -13.02
CA PHE A 296 15.42 -0.43 -13.88
C PHE A 296 15.81 -0.08 -15.33
N GLY A 297 16.05 1.21 -15.63
CA GLY A 297 16.46 1.66 -16.96
C GLY A 297 15.42 1.41 -18.04
N ASN A 298 14.15 1.26 -17.68
CA ASN A 298 13.07 1.05 -18.65
C ASN A 298 12.80 2.33 -19.44
N HIS A 299 12.31 2.17 -20.68
CA HIS A 299 12.00 3.32 -21.51
C HIS A 299 10.82 4.12 -20.94
N LEU A 300 11.03 5.42 -20.72
CA LEU A 300 9.99 6.33 -20.25
C LEU A 300 9.10 6.75 -21.42
N ALA A 301 7.93 6.11 -21.55
CA ALA A 301 6.97 6.46 -22.59
C ALA A 301 6.39 7.86 -22.37
N GLY A 302 6.25 8.64 -23.45
CA GLY A 302 5.70 10.02 -23.38
C GLY A 302 4.32 10.09 -22.71
N GLY A 303 3.48 9.08 -22.88
CA GLY A 303 2.17 8.98 -22.21
C GLY A 303 2.26 8.84 -20.69
N VAL A 304 3.33 8.25 -20.16
CA VAL A 304 3.59 8.20 -18.70
C VAL A 304 3.86 9.59 -18.15
N LEU A 305 4.62 10.42 -18.90
CA LEU A 305 4.88 11.81 -18.50
C LEU A 305 3.60 12.65 -18.49
N VAL A 306 2.74 12.50 -19.50
CA VAL A 306 1.44 13.19 -19.56
C VAL A 306 0.57 12.78 -18.39
N GLY A 307 0.46 11.49 -18.11
CA GLY A 307 -0.27 10.98 -16.95
C GLY A 307 0.29 11.50 -15.63
N ALA A 308 1.62 11.56 -15.51
CA ALA A 308 2.31 12.11 -14.35
C ALA A 308 1.98 13.60 -14.14
N ALA A 309 2.05 14.41 -15.20
CA ALA A 309 1.70 15.82 -15.14
C ALA A 309 0.27 16.03 -14.64
N LEU A 310 -0.69 15.27 -15.19
CA LEU A 310 -2.10 15.33 -14.74
C LEU A 310 -2.26 14.98 -13.26
N VAL A 311 -1.56 13.96 -12.76
CA VAL A 311 -1.63 13.56 -11.34
C VAL A 311 -1.02 14.63 -10.43
N PHE A 312 0.15 15.18 -10.77
CA PHE A 312 0.78 16.22 -9.94
C PHE A 312 -0.02 17.51 -9.97
N VAL A 313 -0.52 17.94 -11.12
CA VAL A 313 -1.39 19.12 -11.24
C VAL A 313 -2.71 18.89 -10.47
N GLY A 314 -3.36 17.75 -10.64
CA GLY A 314 -4.58 17.40 -9.91
C GLY A 314 -4.38 17.36 -8.40
N GLY A 315 -3.28 16.76 -7.94
CA GLY A 315 -2.90 16.74 -6.51
C GLY A 315 -2.62 18.12 -5.95
N GLY A 316 -1.89 18.95 -6.71
CA GLY A 316 -1.62 20.35 -6.37
C GLY A 316 -2.88 21.21 -6.28
N LEU A 317 -3.78 21.08 -7.27
CA LEU A 317 -5.09 21.76 -7.27
C LEU A 317 -5.95 21.33 -6.07
N TYR A 318 -5.98 20.04 -5.73
CA TYR A 318 -6.71 19.58 -4.54
C TYR A 318 -6.16 20.20 -3.25
N GLY A 319 -4.83 20.24 -3.11
CA GLY A 319 -4.17 20.85 -1.96
C GLY A 319 -4.44 22.35 -1.87
N PHE A 320 -4.34 23.08 -3.00
CA PHE A 320 -4.62 24.50 -3.10
C PHE A 320 -6.08 24.82 -2.73
N GLU A 321 -7.03 24.10 -3.33
CA GLU A 321 -8.45 24.30 -3.05
C GLU A 321 -8.78 23.98 -1.58
N GLY A 322 -8.19 22.92 -1.02
CA GLY A 322 -8.33 22.60 0.40
C GLY A 322 -7.79 23.72 1.32
N ALA A 323 -6.67 24.32 0.98
CA ALA A 323 -6.11 25.46 1.71
C ALA A 323 -7.00 26.70 1.60
N ARG A 324 -7.52 26.98 0.38
CA ARG A 324 -8.46 28.07 0.12
C ARG A 324 -9.72 27.94 0.98
N LEU A 325 -10.35 26.78 0.97
CA LEU A 325 -11.58 26.52 1.73
C LEU A 325 -11.36 26.69 3.24
N ARG A 326 -10.20 26.24 3.78
CA ARG A 326 -9.86 26.43 5.20
C ARG A 326 -9.68 27.92 5.55
N ARG A 327 -9.06 28.72 4.65
CA ARG A 327 -8.90 30.16 4.85
C ARG A 327 -10.26 30.88 4.85
N VAL A 328 -11.18 30.52 3.95
CA VAL A 328 -12.54 31.07 3.91
C VAL A 328 -13.30 30.74 5.20
N ALA A 329 -13.27 29.47 5.63
CA ALA A 329 -13.92 29.04 6.87
C ALA A 329 -13.37 29.77 8.11
N LYS A 330 -12.03 30.02 8.17
CA LYS A 330 -11.42 30.75 9.28
C LYS A 330 -11.76 32.26 9.29
N LYS A 331 -12.08 32.86 8.14
CA LYS A 331 -12.52 34.25 8.07
C LYS A 331 -14.01 34.45 8.39
N ALA A 332 -14.80 33.37 8.35
CA ALA A 332 -16.22 33.38 8.64
C ALA A 332 -16.56 33.08 10.12
N GLN A 333 -15.55 32.72 10.91
CA GLN A 333 -15.59 32.60 12.39
C GLN A 333 -15.08 33.87 13.04
#